data_4e0843bf3817210300a74f2ae14710af
#
_entry.id   4e0843bf3817210300a74f2ae14710af
#
_cell.length_a   1.000
_cell.length_b   1.000
_cell.length_c   1.000
_cell.angle_alpha   90.00
_cell.angle_beta   90.00
_cell.angle_gamma   90.00
#
_symmetry.space_group_name_H-M   'P 1'
#
loop_
_entity.id
_entity.type
_entity.pdbx_description
1 polymer ?
#
loop_
_entity_poly.entity_id
_entity_poly.type
_entity_poly.pdbx_seq_one_letter_code
_entity_poly.pdbx_strand_id
1 'polypeptide(L)'
;MSYLLYKLRFQNGIHVGTASGNTLEETMMSVYSDTFYSAVFNEYMKIYNDDELYKISEAGEFLVSDLLPFKEKEDMLTDFYLPKPFISVQRQEIEKNEEEVVDRKKVKATNFIPANKLGEYLTFLKTGKNFPEIDDDFGKKELYTKNKVSLQNEDTKLYNIEVFKFNEKSGLYFIVKIPEDNRWQEIFQGVLDSLALTGIGGKRNSGFGQFRREEPMFFDGETFDAIESESDAYINRGLYSDEKNFLSLSSYSPKKEEIDKIKESENYYQLIKRSGFVNSSLYSEQAEKRKQVYMLSSGSVLTFKPEGKILDLNLHGKHSIYRMGKPIVLGVKIWVI
;
A
#
# COMPACT_ATOMS: atom_id res chain seq x y z
N MET A 1 6.69 -19.63 7.59
CA MET A 1 5.91 -18.38 7.36
C MET A 1 5.79 -18.15 5.88
N SER A 2 4.58 -18.05 5.39
CA SER A 2 4.29 -17.89 3.96
C SER A 2 3.83 -16.47 3.63
N TYR A 3 4.08 -16.08 2.40
CA TYR A 3 3.52 -14.87 1.83
C TYR A 3 2.40 -15.25 0.86
N LEU A 4 1.29 -14.51 0.95
CA LEU A 4 0.16 -14.64 0.05
C LEU A 4 -0.05 -13.31 -0.67
N LEU A 5 -0.38 -13.36 -1.97
CA LEU A 5 -0.77 -12.21 -2.75
C LEU A 5 -2.26 -12.32 -3.10
N TYR A 6 -3.04 -11.32 -2.74
CA TYR A 6 -4.45 -11.22 -3.07
C TYR A 6 -4.71 -10.10 -4.07
N LYS A 7 -5.46 -10.37 -5.13
CA LYS A 7 -6.01 -9.35 -6.04
C LYS A 7 -7.41 -8.92 -5.57
N LEU A 8 -7.66 -7.61 -5.60
CA LEU A 8 -8.92 -6.98 -5.21
C LEU A 8 -9.52 -6.20 -6.38
N ARG A 9 -10.76 -6.53 -6.75
CA ARG A 9 -11.53 -5.86 -7.80
C ARG A 9 -12.60 -4.97 -7.19
N PHE A 10 -12.47 -3.67 -7.35
CA PHE A 10 -13.42 -2.70 -6.82
C PHE A 10 -14.58 -2.47 -7.79
N GLN A 11 -15.81 -2.67 -7.31
CA GLN A 11 -17.01 -2.56 -8.16
C GLN A 11 -17.38 -1.11 -8.48
N ASN A 12 -17.42 -0.26 -7.44
CA ASN A 12 -17.88 1.12 -7.54
C ASN A 12 -16.75 2.14 -7.33
N GLY A 13 -15.49 1.67 -7.39
CA GLY A 13 -14.32 2.49 -7.11
C GLY A 13 -14.08 2.71 -5.61
N ILE A 14 -13.06 3.50 -5.31
CA ILE A 14 -12.56 3.72 -3.95
C ILE A 14 -12.36 5.21 -3.67
N HIS A 15 -12.70 5.65 -2.47
CA HIS A 15 -12.35 6.96 -1.95
C HIS A 15 -11.33 6.81 -0.82
N VAL A 16 -10.11 7.26 -1.05
CA VAL A 16 -9.03 7.24 -0.06
C VAL A 16 -8.51 8.66 0.12
N GLY A 17 -8.74 9.22 1.30
CA GLY A 17 -8.28 10.58 1.61
C GLY A 17 -6.77 10.72 1.49
N THR A 18 -6.33 11.85 0.97
CA THR A 18 -4.90 12.21 0.89
C THR A 18 -4.34 12.53 2.27
N ALA A 19 -3.00 12.56 2.40
CA ALA A 19 -2.33 12.87 3.67
C ALA A 19 -2.60 14.31 4.17
N SER A 20 -2.95 15.23 3.27
CA SER A 20 -3.44 16.59 3.58
C SER A 20 -4.83 16.62 4.21
N GLY A 21 -5.61 15.59 4.02
CA GLY A 21 -6.59 15.03 4.94
C GLY A 21 -7.92 15.73 5.15
N ASN A 22 -8.32 16.76 4.41
CA ASN A 22 -9.54 17.47 4.76
C ASN A 22 -10.55 17.68 3.63
N THR A 23 -10.28 17.28 2.41
CA THR A 23 -11.20 17.45 1.30
C THR A 23 -11.71 16.09 0.81
N LEU A 24 -13.03 15.98 0.64
CA LEU A 24 -13.64 14.82 -0.02
C LEU A 24 -13.42 14.86 -1.54
N GLU A 25 -12.90 15.96 -2.04
CA GLU A 25 -12.67 16.26 -3.45
C GLU A 25 -11.34 15.74 -3.96
N GLU A 26 -10.54 15.09 -3.09
CA GLU A 26 -9.27 14.47 -3.46
C GLU A 26 -9.23 13.01 -3.02
N THR A 27 -8.90 12.12 -3.95
CA THR A 27 -8.71 10.69 -3.66
C THR A 27 -7.38 10.18 -4.18
N MET A 28 -6.80 9.21 -3.46
CA MET A 28 -5.70 8.38 -3.94
C MET A 28 -6.25 7.10 -4.55
N MET A 29 -5.51 6.51 -5.47
CA MET A 29 -5.80 5.20 -6.05
C MET A 29 -5.41 4.07 -5.09
N SER A 30 -4.28 4.18 -4.41
CA SER A 30 -3.71 3.18 -3.52
C SER A 30 -4.09 3.41 -2.06
N VAL A 31 -3.95 2.40 -1.22
CA VAL A 31 -4.21 2.44 0.22
C VAL A 31 -2.94 2.09 0.98
N TYR A 32 -2.54 2.93 1.90
CA TYR A 32 -1.39 2.62 2.75
C TYR A 32 -1.66 1.43 3.68
N SER A 33 -0.64 0.64 3.94
CA SER A 33 -0.68 -0.56 4.79
C SER A 33 -1.23 -0.31 6.19
N ASP A 34 -0.92 0.84 6.79
CA ASP A 34 -1.45 1.22 8.10
C ASP A 34 -2.97 1.44 8.11
N THR A 35 -3.50 1.94 6.99
CA THR A 35 -4.96 2.11 6.79
C THR A 35 -5.63 0.78 6.50
N PHE A 36 -5.00 -0.05 5.65
CA PHE A 36 -5.50 -1.38 5.34
C PHE A 36 -5.50 -2.29 6.57
N TYR A 37 -4.39 -2.33 7.32
CA TYR A 37 -4.31 -3.06 8.58
C TYR A 37 -5.41 -2.63 9.56
N SER A 38 -5.63 -1.32 9.71
CA SER A 38 -6.71 -0.83 10.58
C SER A 38 -8.09 -1.30 10.14
N ALA A 39 -8.34 -1.44 8.84
CA ALA A 39 -9.59 -1.97 8.31
C ALA A 39 -9.73 -3.47 8.63
N VAL A 40 -8.69 -4.26 8.37
CA VAL A 40 -8.61 -5.69 8.71
C VAL A 40 -8.77 -5.90 10.21
N PHE A 41 -8.06 -5.15 11.05
CA PHE A 41 -8.13 -5.26 12.51
C PHE A 41 -9.53 -4.96 13.04
N ASN A 42 -10.19 -3.93 12.51
CA ASN A 42 -11.57 -3.62 12.91
C ASN A 42 -12.57 -4.72 12.53
N GLU A 43 -12.42 -5.34 11.36
CA GLU A 43 -13.28 -6.48 10.98
C GLU A 43 -12.97 -7.72 11.84
N TYR A 44 -11.69 -7.99 12.09
CA TYR A 44 -11.27 -9.07 13.00
C TYR A 44 -11.88 -8.90 14.39
N MET A 45 -11.79 -7.69 14.98
CA MET A 45 -12.36 -7.40 16.28
C MET A 45 -13.89 -7.58 16.35
N LYS A 46 -14.61 -7.33 15.27
CA LYS A 46 -16.06 -7.56 15.21
C LYS A 46 -16.41 -9.04 15.23
N ILE A 47 -15.55 -9.89 14.64
CA ILE A 47 -15.81 -11.33 14.48
C ILE A 47 -15.31 -12.10 15.71
N TYR A 48 -14.09 -11.83 16.15
CA TYR A 48 -13.41 -12.64 17.17
C TYR A 48 -13.33 -11.96 18.54
N ASN A 49 -13.26 -10.62 18.57
CA ASN A 49 -13.21 -9.81 19.81
C ASN A 49 -12.08 -10.21 20.78
N ASP A 50 -10.90 -10.56 20.26
CA ASP A 50 -9.70 -10.91 21.02
C ASP A 50 -8.48 -10.14 20.51
N ASP A 51 -7.31 -10.33 21.13
CA ASP A 51 -6.06 -9.63 20.81
C ASP A 51 -5.05 -10.50 20.04
N GLU A 52 -5.44 -11.66 19.54
CA GLU A 52 -4.51 -12.59 18.87
C GLU A 52 -3.89 -11.95 17.61
N LEU A 53 -4.71 -11.29 16.78
CA LEU A 53 -4.19 -10.61 15.58
C LEU A 53 -3.14 -9.54 15.92
N TYR A 54 -3.35 -8.79 17.03
CA TYR A 54 -2.34 -7.83 17.50
C TYR A 54 -1.06 -8.55 17.90
N LYS A 55 -1.15 -9.63 18.67
CA LYS A 55 0.02 -10.37 19.17
C LYS A 55 0.89 -10.93 18.06
N ILE A 56 0.28 -11.58 17.06
CA ILE A 56 1.03 -12.11 15.89
C ILE A 56 1.58 -10.98 15.00
N SER A 57 0.88 -9.84 14.93
CA SER A 57 1.39 -8.66 14.22
C SER A 57 2.60 -8.06 14.95
N GLU A 58 2.55 -7.94 16.28
CA GLU A 58 3.67 -7.45 17.10
C GLU A 58 4.87 -8.39 17.03
N ALA A 59 4.64 -9.71 16.97
CA ALA A 59 5.68 -10.70 16.73
C ALA A 59 6.25 -10.63 15.29
N GLY A 60 5.60 -9.92 14.36
CA GLY A 60 6.00 -9.83 12.94
C GLY A 60 5.64 -11.07 12.13
N GLU A 61 4.69 -11.84 12.62
CA GLU A 61 4.14 -13.02 11.95
C GLU A 61 2.96 -12.69 11.04
N PHE A 62 2.27 -11.59 11.33
CA PHE A 62 1.24 -11.02 10.46
C PHE A 62 1.67 -9.61 10.02
N LEU A 63 1.91 -9.43 8.72
CA LEU A 63 2.28 -8.16 8.11
C LEU A 63 1.49 -7.97 6.82
N VAL A 64 1.23 -6.72 6.43
CA VAL A 64 0.55 -6.39 5.18
C VAL A 64 1.30 -5.31 4.42
N SER A 65 1.32 -5.41 3.09
CA SER A 65 1.79 -4.33 2.21
C SER A 65 0.75 -3.23 2.05
N ASP A 66 1.13 -2.14 1.42
CA ASP A 66 0.18 -1.20 0.82
C ASP A 66 -0.69 -1.96 -0.21
N LEU A 67 -1.90 -1.45 -0.48
CA LEU A 67 -2.65 -1.89 -1.64
C LEU A 67 -2.07 -1.21 -2.88
N LEU A 68 -1.43 -1.98 -3.73
CA LEU A 68 -0.69 -1.55 -4.91
C LEU A 68 -1.45 -1.92 -6.19
N PRO A 69 -1.28 -1.20 -7.30
CA PRO A 69 -2.02 -1.50 -8.51
C PRO A 69 -1.52 -2.75 -9.21
N PHE A 70 -2.44 -3.44 -9.88
CA PHE A 70 -2.15 -4.45 -10.88
C PHE A 70 -2.92 -4.18 -12.16
N LYS A 71 -2.44 -4.75 -13.26
CA LYS A 71 -3.10 -4.69 -14.56
C LYS A 71 -2.97 -6.02 -15.29
N GLU A 72 -4.07 -6.55 -15.78
CA GLU A 72 -4.09 -7.73 -16.61
C GLU A 72 -3.87 -7.36 -18.07
N LYS A 73 -3.05 -8.14 -18.74
CA LYS A 73 -2.78 -8.05 -20.16
C LYS A 73 -3.83 -8.81 -20.98
N GLU A 74 -3.75 -8.70 -22.31
CA GLU A 74 -4.65 -9.42 -23.19
C GLU A 74 -4.45 -10.95 -23.18
N ASP A 75 -3.22 -11.39 -22.89
CA ASP A 75 -2.83 -12.79 -22.73
C ASP A 75 -3.15 -13.38 -21.35
N MET A 76 -3.94 -12.68 -20.54
CA MET A 76 -4.34 -13.00 -19.16
C MET A 76 -3.20 -12.95 -18.13
N LEU A 77 -1.97 -12.65 -18.53
CA LEU A 77 -0.88 -12.40 -17.59
C LEU A 77 -1.11 -11.12 -16.80
N THR A 78 -0.66 -11.10 -15.55
CA THR A 78 -0.82 -9.95 -14.66
C THR A 78 0.49 -9.23 -14.44
N ASP A 79 0.53 -7.92 -14.70
CA ASP A 79 1.60 -7.05 -14.22
C ASP A 79 1.24 -6.53 -12.83
N PHE A 80 2.09 -6.84 -11.85
CA PHE A 80 2.02 -6.29 -10.50
C PHE A 80 2.99 -5.11 -10.40
N TYR A 81 2.50 -3.98 -9.93
CA TYR A 81 3.27 -2.75 -9.87
C TYR A 81 3.78 -2.50 -8.45
N LEU A 82 5.05 -2.22 -8.34
CA LEU A 82 5.73 -1.84 -7.11
C LEU A 82 5.73 -0.31 -6.93
N PRO A 83 5.80 0.21 -5.71
CA PRO A 83 5.99 1.63 -5.51
C PRO A 83 7.33 2.06 -6.10
N LYS A 84 7.35 3.21 -6.77
CA LYS A 84 8.55 3.79 -7.34
C LYS A 84 9.63 4.01 -6.27
N PRO A 85 10.84 3.46 -6.42
CA PRO A 85 11.91 3.67 -5.46
C PRO A 85 12.35 5.13 -5.35
N PHE A 86 12.55 5.65 -4.13
CA PHE A 86 13.06 7.00 -3.88
C PHE A 86 14.57 7.06 -4.00
N ILE A 87 15.13 6.68 -5.12
CA ILE A 87 16.57 6.71 -5.35
C ILE A 87 16.93 8.02 -6.03
N SER A 88 17.85 8.77 -5.42
CA SER A 88 18.47 9.96 -6.03
C SER A 88 19.83 9.58 -6.59
N VAL A 89 19.97 9.61 -7.89
CA VAL A 89 21.27 9.40 -8.56
C VAL A 89 21.85 10.76 -8.91
N GLN A 90 23.08 11.02 -8.46
CA GLN A 90 23.86 12.15 -8.96
C GLN A 90 24.23 11.83 -10.42
N ARG A 91 23.53 12.43 -11.36
CA ARG A 91 23.90 12.33 -12.77
C ARG A 91 25.22 13.07 -12.96
N GLN A 92 26.28 12.35 -13.31
CA GLN A 92 27.40 12.97 -13.99
C GLN A 92 26.83 13.69 -15.23
N GLU A 93 27.33 14.90 -15.54
CA GLU A 93 26.91 15.67 -16.71
C GLU A 93 27.09 14.79 -17.97
N ILE A 94 26.01 14.15 -18.39
CA ILE A 94 25.98 13.41 -19.64
C ILE A 94 25.87 14.49 -20.71
N GLU A 95 26.86 14.55 -21.61
CA GLU A 95 26.81 15.38 -22.80
C GLU A 95 25.43 15.28 -23.45
N LYS A 96 24.82 16.43 -23.71
CA LYS A 96 23.49 16.54 -24.33
C LYS A 96 23.57 16.05 -25.78
N ASN A 97 23.50 14.76 -25.99
CA ASN A 97 23.13 14.20 -27.28
C ASN A 97 21.64 14.38 -27.48
N GLU A 98 21.25 15.10 -28.51
CA GLU A 98 19.89 15.57 -28.83
C GLU A 98 18.89 14.45 -29.13
N GLU A 99 19.28 13.18 -29.16
CA GLU A 99 18.48 12.10 -29.75
C GLU A 99 17.55 11.35 -28.77
N GLU A 100 17.64 11.55 -27.44
CA GLU A 100 16.71 10.92 -26.48
C GLU A 100 16.29 11.92 -25.38
N VAL A 101 15.40 12.82 -25.72
CA VAL A 101 14.72 13.63 -24.68
C VAL A 101 13.70 12.74 -23.98
N VAL A 102 14.15 12.05 -22.95
CA VAL A 102 13.21 11.35 -22.05
C VAL A 102 12.23 12.38 -21.49
N ASP A 103 10.94 12.14 -21.67
CA ASP A 103 9.91 13.04 -21.17
C ASP A 103 9.98 13.08 -19.63
N ARG A 104 10.64 14.12 -19.10
CA ARG A 104 10.78 14.33 -17.66
C ARG A 104 9.44 14.44 -16.93
N LYS A 105 8.36 14.83 -17.65
CA LYS A 105 7.02 14.90 -17.08
C LYS A 105 6.49 13.49 -16.86
N LYS A 106 6.68 12.57 -17.83
CA LYS A 106 6.31 11.17 -17.71
C LYS A 106 7.03 10.50 -16.56
N VAL A 107 8.37 10.70 -16.44
CA VAL A 107 9.16 10.15 -15.32
C VAL A 107 8.67 10.66 -13.97
N LYS A 108 8.28 11.93 -13.85
CA LYS A 108 7.74 12.50 -12.61
C LYS A 108 6.33 12.02 -12.30
N ALA A 109 5.49 11.84 -13.31
CA ALA A 109 4.11 11.40 -13.16
C ALA A 109 4.00 9.92 -12.76
N THR A 110 4.96 9.09 -13.17
CA THR A 110 5.01 7.67 -12.83
C THR A 110 5.23 7.47 -11.33
N ASN A 111 4.29 6.82 -10.67
CA ASN A 111 4.34 6.50 -9.23
C ASN A 111 4.58 5.01 -8.96
N PHE A 112 4.30 4.16 -9.93
CA PHE A 112 4.39 2.71 -9.82
C PHE A 112 5.14 2.13 -11.00
N ILE A 113 5.94 1.10 -10.75
CA ILE A 113 6.79 0.42 -11.74
C ILE A 113 6.39 -1.06 -11.78
N PRO A 114 6.11 -1.65 -12.97
CA PRO A 114 5.91 -3.09 -13.07
C PRO A 114 7.09 -3.84 -12.46
N ALA A 115 6.83 -4.87 -11.65
CA ALA A 115 7.87 -5.56 -10.89
C ALA A 115 8.98 -6.12 -11.81
N ASN A 116 8.61 -6.71 -12.95
CA ASN A 116 9.55 -7.21 -13.96
C ASN A 116 10.36 -6.11 -14.65
N LYS A 117 9.90 -4.85 -14.65
CA LYS A 117 10.62 -3.70 -15.24
C LYS A 117 11.43 -2.89 -14.23
N LEU A 118 11.44 -3.29 -12.96
CA LEU A 118 12.18 -2.55 -11.92
C LEU A 118 13.68 -2.49 -12.24
N GLY A 119 14.28 -3.57 -12.74
CA GLY A 119 15.69 -3.59 -13.15
C GLY A 119 16.02 -2.61 -14.29
N GLU A 120 15.15 -2.51 -15.29
CA GLU A 120 15.27 -1.54 -16.38
C GLU A 120 15.14 -0.11 -15.85
N TYR A 121 14.18 0.12 -14.95
CA TYR A 121 13.99 1.44 -14.32
C TYR A 121 15.23 1.86 -13.49
N LEU A 122 15.82 0.96 -12.72
CA LEU A 122 17.04 1.22 -11.97
C LEU A 122 18.21 1.53 -12.92
N THR A 123 18.34 0.80 -14.03
CA THR A 123 19.33 1.06 -15.08
C THR A 123 19.13 2.45 -15.71
N PHE A 124 17.86 2.81 -15.99
CA PHE A 124 17.53 4.17 -16.45
C PHE A 124 17.94 5.25 -15.43
N LEU A 125 17.70 5.04 -14.15
CA LEU A 125 18.13 5.99 -13.12
C LEU A 125 19.64 6.21 -13.17
N LYS A 126 20.43 5.16 -13.38
CA LYS A 126 21.89 5.20 -13.45
C LYS A 126 22.40 5.86 -14.73
N THR A 127 21.84 5.48 -15.89
CA THR A 127 22.36 5.86 -17.20
C THR A 127 21.69 7.10 -17.79
N GLY A 128 20.46 7.39 -17.36
CA GLY A 128 19.60 8.42 -17.97
C GLY A 128 19.00 8.03 -19.31
N LYS A 129 19.23 6.78 -19.79
CA LYS A 129 18.79 6.29 -21.10
C LYS A 129 17.77 5.17 -20.97
N ASN A 130 16.91 5.01 -21.97
CA ASN A 130 15.96 3.91 -22.09
C ASN A 130 15.01 3.82 -20.89
N PHE A 131 14.18 4.85 -20.70
CA PHE A 131 13.10 4.77 -19.72
C PHE A 131 12.14 3.61 -20.11
N PRO A 132 11.86 2.66 -19.21
CA PRO A 132 10.99 1.55 -19.54
C PRO A 132 9.60 2.04 -19.96
N GLU A 133 8.99 1.38 -20.93
CA GLU A 133 7.61 1.62 -21.26
C GLU A 133 6.71 1.10 -20.14
N ILE A 134 5.98 2.02 -19.51
CA ILE A 134 5.08 1.74 -18.39
C ILE A 134 3.68 2.14 -18.80
N ASP A 135 2.77 1.19 -18.74
CA ASP A 135 1.33 1.43 -18.88
C ASP A 135 0.76 1.65 -17.48
N ASP A 136 0.56 2.90 -17.12
CA ASP A 136 0.05 3.36 -15.81
C ASP A 136 -1.42 3.82 -15.84
N ASP A 137 -2.15 3.49 -16.91
CA ASP A 137 -3.58 3.70 -17.00
C ASP A 137 -4.36 2.60 -16.25
N PHE A 138 -4.55 2.81 -14.95
CA PHE A 138 -5.33 1.90 -14.10
C PHE A 138 -6.81 2.29 -14.00
N GLY A 139 -7.20 3.46 -14.46
CA GLY A 139 -8.55 4.00 -14.31
C GLY A 139 -8.55 5.51 -14.21
N LYS A 140 -9.65 6.06 -13.72
CA LYS A 140 -9.87 7.51 -13.67
C LYS A 140 -10.50 7.96 -12.36
N LYS A 141 -10.28 9.23 -12.03
CA LYS A 141 -10.97 9.93 -10.97
C LYS A 141 -12.30 10.47 -11.48
N GLU A 142 -13.35 10.19 -10.73
CA GLU A 142 -14.70 10.68 -11.01
C GLU A 142 -15.24 11.47 -9.82
N LEU A 143 -15.85 12.61 -10.09
CA LEU A 143 -16.44 13.48 -9.08
C LEU A 143 -17.95 13.20 -8.97
N TYR A 144 -18.41 12.86 -7.77
CA TYR A 144 -19.81 12.60 -7.47
C TYR A 144 -20.35 13.69 -6.57
N THR A 145 -21.43 14.36 -7.00
CA THR A 145 -22.18 15.29 -6.14
C THR A 145 -23.22 14.52 -5.34
N LYS A 146 -23.21 14.67 -4.03
CA LYS A 146 -24.13 14.05 -3.08
C LYS A 146 -24.85 15.11 -2.25
N ASN A 147 -26.02 14.75 -1.78
CA ASN A 147 -26.82 15.60 -0.91
C ASN A 147 -26.65 15.17 0.54
N LYS A 148 -26.39 16.11 1.43
CA LYS A 148 -26.48 15.91 2.87
C LYS A 148 -27.85 16.43 3.32
N VAL A 149 -28.78 15.52 3.56
CA VAL A 149 -30.08 15.85 4.13
C VAL A 149 -29.92 15.98 5.64
N SER A 150 -30.29 17.13 6.20
CA SER A 150 -30.39 17.33 7.65
C SER A 150 -31.78 16.97 8.09
N LEU A 151 -31.91 16.13 9.10
CA LEU A 151 -33.21 15.80 9.73
C LEU A 151 -33.79 17.00 10.57
N GLN A 152 -32.96 18.01 10.86
CA GLN A 152 -33.30 19.12 11.73
C GLN A 152 -33.47 20.45 10.99
N ASN A 153 -32.97 20.59 9.79
CA ASN A 153 -33.05 21.81 8.98
C ASN A 153 -33.47 21.44 7.55
N GLU A 154 -34.32 22.22 6.93
CA GLU A 154 -34.78 22.07 5.54
C GLU A 154 -33.68 22.29 4.49
N ASP A 155 -32.50 22.78 4.91
CA ASP A 155 -31.39 23.07 4.01
C ASP A 155 -30.63 21.80 3.60
N THR A 156 -30.79 21.39 2.36
CA THR A 156 -29.98 20.37 1.73
C THR A 156 -28.64 20.96 1.30
N LYS A 157 -27.53 20.44 1.86
CA LYS A 157 -26.19 20.86 1.45
C LYS A 157 -25.62 19.87 0.44
N LEU A 158 -25.22 20.39 -0.72
CA LEU A 158 -24.46 19.63 -1.72
C LEU A 158 -23.00 19.51 -1.28
N TYR A 159 -22.40 18.36 -1.52
CA TYR A 159 -20.96 18.14 -1.35
C TYR A 159 -20.45 17.20 -2.43
N ASN A 160 -19.19 17.39 -2.80
CA ASN A 160 -18.53 16.57 -3.82
C ASN A 160 -17.64 15.50 -3.18
N ILE A 161 -17.58 14.34 -3.83
CA ILE A 161 -16.69 13.24 -3.45
C ILE A 161 -15.95 12.82 -4.71
N GLU A 162 -14.62 12.86 -4.68
CA GLU A 162 -13.81 12.26 -5.74
C GLU A 162 -13.60 10.79 -5.42
N VAL A 163 -13.82 9.93 -6.40
CA VAL A 163 -13.66 8.46 -6.33
C VAL A 163 -12.72 8.03 -7.43
N PHE A 164 -11.78 7.14 -7.14
CA PHE A 164 -10.99 6.49 -8.17
C PHE A 164 -11.71 5.23 -8.64
N LYS A 165 -11.99 5.17 -9.93
CA LYS A 165 -12.68 4.06 -10.59
C LYS A 165 -11.71 3.30 -11.47
N PHE A 166 -11.51 2.03 -11.17
CA PHE A 166 -10.57 1.17 -11.90
C PHE A 166 -11.14 0.78 -13.26
N ASN A 167 -10.25 0.61 -14.24
CA ASN A 167 -10.56 -0.05 -15.50
C ASN A 167 -10.86 -1.53 -15.25
N GLU A 168 -11.55 -2.18 -16.19
CA GLU A 168 -12.01 -3.58 -16.08
C GLU A 168 -10.86 -4.56 -15.79
N LYS A 169 -9.70 -4.37 -16.43
CA LYS A 169 -8.50 -5.21 -16.29
C LYS A 169 -7.57 -4.75 -15.15
N SER A 170 -7.99 -3.80 -14.32
CA SER A 170 -7.16 -3.22 -13.28
C SER A 170 -7.80 -3.34 -11.90
N GLY A 171 -6.97 -3.27 -10.86
CA GLY A 171 -7.40 -3.29 -9.47
C GLY A 171 -6.22 -3.05 -8.54
N LEU A 172 -6.40 -3.41 -7.28
CA LEU A 172 -5.32 -3.36 -6.28
C LEU A 172 -4.99 -4.77 -5.81
N TYR A 173 -3.72 -5.01 -5.55
CA TYR A 173 -3.24 -6.20 -4.87
C TYR A 173 -2.55 -5.82 -3.58
N PHE A 174 -2.41 -6.77 -2.70
CA PHE A 174 -1.55 -6.66 -1.53
C PHE A 174 -0.87 -8.00 -1.25
N ILE A 175 0.24 -7.89 -0.54
CA ILE A 175 0.95 -9.04 -0.01
C ILE A 175 0.69 -9.10 1.49
N VAL A 176 0.39 -10.28 1.99
CA VAL A 176 0.28 -10.56 3.42
C VAL A 176 1.27 -11.65 3.81
N LYS A 177 2.01 -11.42 4.89
CA LYS A 177 2.75 -12.44 5.61
C LYS A 177 1.84 -12.99 6.70
N ILE A 178 1.74 -14.30 6.80
CA ILE A 178 0.87 -14.95 7.81
C ILE A 178 1.57 -16.20 8.35
N PRO A 179 1.23 -16.67 9.58
CA PRO A 179 1.74 -17.96 10.06
C PRO A 179 1.38 -19.10 9.10
N GLU A 180 2.29 -20.09 8.98
CA GLU A 180 2.04 -21.32 8.20
C GLU A 180 1.07 -22.25 8.93
N ASP A 181 -0.09 -21.73 9.26
CA ASP A 181 -1.15 -22.42 9.97
C ASP A 181 -2.44 -22.23 9.17
N ASN A 182 -3.06 -23.32 8.76
CA ASN A 182 -4.34 -23.30 8.04
C ASN A 182 -5.40 -22.50 8.80
N ARG A 183 -5.37 -22.54 10.15
CA ARG A 183 -6.27 -21.75 10.99
C ARG A 183 -6.19 -20.26 10.68
N TRP A 184 -4.96 -19.69 10.59
CA TRP A 184 -4.79 -18.28 10.31
C TRP A 184 -5.14 -17.89 8.89
N GLN A 185 -4.96 -18.80 7.92
CA GLN A 185 -5.40 -18.59 6.55
C GLN A 185 -6.93 -18.50 6.48
N GLU A 186 -7.65 -19.43 7.12
CA GLU A 186 -9.12 -19.42 7.19
C GLU A 186 -9.66 -18.19 7.91
N ILE A 187 -9.08 -17.83 9.07
CA ILE A 187 -9.44 -16.62 9.82
C ILE A 187 -9.27 -15.38 8.94
N PHE A 188 -8.11 -15.24 8.28
CA PHE A 188 -7.84 -14.07 7.46
C PHE A 188 -8.75 -14.00 6.23
N GLN A 189 -9.02 -15.12 5.58
CA GLN A 189 -9.98 -15.18 4.47
C GLN A 189 -11.37 -14.74 4.92
N GLY A 190 -11.86 -15.25 6.04
CA GLY A 190 -13.18 -14.85 6.59
C GLY A 190 -13.24 -13.36 6.94
N VAL A 191 -12.17 -12.80 7.53
CA VAL A 191 -12.05 -11.36 7.80
C VAL A 191 -12.05 -10.55 6.50
N LEU A 192 -11.32 -11.02 5.48
CA LEU A 192 -11.23 -10.35 4.19
C LEU A 192 -12.57 -10.40 3.42
N ASP A 193 -13.31 -11.50 3.50
CA ASP A 193 -14.65 -11.62 2.92
C ASP A 193 -15.67 -10.67 3.60
N SER A 194 -15.60 -10.53 4.92
CA SER A 194 -16.39 -9.53 5.64
C SER A 194 -16.00 -8.11 5.24
N LEU A 195 -14.70 -7.84 5.13
CA LEU A 195 -14.18 -6.55 4.68
C LEU A 195 -14.55 -6.23 3.24
N ALA A 196 -14.67 -7.24 2.37
CA ALA A 196 -15.10 -7.07 0.97
C ALA A 196 -16.52 -6.49 0.88
N LEU A 197 -17.40 -6.87 1.79
CA LEU A 197 -18.77 -6.35 1.90
C LEU A 197 -18.82 -4.97 2.55
N THR A 198 -18.05 -4.77 3.61
CA THR A 198 -18.03 -3.50 4.36
C THR A 198 -17.23 -2.40 3.64
N GLY A 199 -16.28 -2.78 2.81
CA GLY A 199 -15.46 -1.91 1.99
C GLY A 199 -14.26 -1.28 2.70
N ILE A 200 -13.32 -0.77 1.91
CA ILE A 200 -12.09 -0.07 2.36
C ILE A 200 -12.18 1.41 1.97
N GLY A 201 -11.64 2.28 2.81
CA GLY A 201 -11.60 3.71 2.56
C GLY A 201 -12.77 4.49 3.16
N GLY A 202 -13.00 5.67 2.62
CA GLY A 202 -14.09 6.58 3.04
C GLY A 202 -15.39 6.29 2.31
N LYS A 203 -16.51 6.83 2.88
CA LYS A 203 -17.83 6.79 2.23
C LYS A 203 -18.35 5.38 1.89
N ARG A 204 -17.96 4.37 2.67
CA ARG A 204 -18.40 2.97 2.54
C ARG A 204 -19.93 2.83 2.57
N ASN A 205 -20.61 3.60 3.43
CA ASN A 205 -22.08 3.64 3.49
C ASN A 205 -22.74 4.17 2.21
N SER A 206 -21.96 4.76 1.29
CA SER A 206 -22.42 5.21 -0.03
C SER A 206 -22.09 4.21 -1.14
N GLY A 207 -21.63 3.00 -0.79
CA GLY A 207 -21.33 1.91 -1.72
C GLY A 207 -19.94 1.97 -2.34
N PHE A 208 -19.03 2.83 -1.84
CA PHE A 208 -17.64 2.87 -2.30
C PHE A 208 -16.73 1.97 -1.48
N GLY A 209 -15.66 1.48 -2.11
CA GLY A 209 -14.64 0.67 -1.47
C GLY A 209 -14.99 -0.81 -1.30
N GLN A 210 -16.17 -1.26 -1.73
CA GLN A 210 -16.52 -2.68 -1.79
C GLN A 210 -15.75 -3.36 -2.90
N PHE A 211 -15.31 -4.59 -2.67
CA PHE A 211 -14.47 -5.32 -3.62
C PHE A 211 -14.83 -6.80 -3.67
N ARG A 212 -14.31 -7.48 -4.70
CA ARG A 212 -14.19 -8.94 -4.74
C ARG A 212 -12.73 -9.30 -4.62
N ARG A 213 -12.40 -10.26 -3.78
CA ARG A 213 -11.07 -10.86 -3.78
C ARG A 213 -11.01 -12.02 -4.76
N GLU A 214 -9.85 -12.23 -5.34
CA GLU A 214 -9.52 -13.45 -6.07
C GLU A 214 -8.82 -14.44 -5.12
N GLU A 215 -8.71 -15.71 -5.52
CA GLU A 215 -7.95 -16.68 -4.74
C GLU A 215 -6.48 -16.24 -4.63
N PRO A 216 -5.84 -16.46 -3.48
CA PRO A 216 -4.48 -15.99 -3.27
C PRO A 216 -3.46 -16.79 -4.05
N MET A 217 -2.42 -16.11 -4.50
CA MET A 217 -1.19 -16.73 -4.98
C MET A 217 -0.27 -16.97 -3.79
N PHE A 218 0.31 -18.17 -3.71
CA PHE A 218 1.25 -18.54 -2.66
C PHE A 218 2.69 -18.27 -3.10
N PHE A 219 3.46 -17.64 -2.24
CA PHE A 219 4.87 -17.37 -2.44
C PHE A 219 5.70 -18.09 -1.37
N ASP A 220 6.63 -18.93 -1.80
CA ASP A 220 7.53 -19.73 -0.94
C ASP A 220 9.02 -19.52 -1.26
N GLY A 221 9.32 -18.70 -2.26
CA GLY A 221 10.68 -18.42 -2.73
C GLY A 221 11.23 -19.44 -3.74
N GLU A 222 10.66 -20.62 -3.85
CA GLU A 222 11.24 -21.72 -4.61
C GLU A 222 10.37 -22.22 -5.77
N THR A 223 9.06 -22.25 -5.64
CA THR A 223 8.18 -22.89 -6.63
C THR A 223 7.88 -22.01 -7.83
N PHE A 224 8.28 -22.50 -8.99
CA PHE A 224 7.91 -21.93 -10.30
C PHE A 224 6.49 -22.33 -10.74
N ASP A 225 5.89 -23.34 -10.13
CA ASP A 225 4.61 -23.92 -10.57
C ASP A 225 3.38 -23.03 -10.27
N ALA A 226 3.52 -22.09 -9.34
CA ALA A 226 2.45 -21.10 -9.01
C ALA A 226 2.69 -19.72 -9.62
N ILE A 227 3.72 -19.56 -10.45
CA ILE A 227 4.12 -18.30 -11.04
C ILE A 227 3.45 -18.17 -12.40
N GLU A 228 2.56 -17.19 -12.53
CA GLU A 228 1.79 -16.93 -13.75
C GLU A 228 2.47 -15.92 -14.67
N SER A 229 3.33 -15.04 -14.12
CA SER A 229 3.99 -13.96 -14.86
C SER A 229 5.41 -13.64 -14.37
N GLU A 230 6.16 -12.86 -15.17
CA GLU A 230 7.48 -12.38 -14.76
C GLU A 230 7.41 -11.43 -13.55
N SER A 231 6.28 -10.73 -13.39
CA SER A 231 6.06 -9.79 -12.28
C SER A 231 5.93 -10.50 -10.95
N ASP A 232 5.15 -11.57 -10.88
CA ASP A 232 4.99 -12.36 -9.65
C ASP A 232 6.25 -13.15 -9.31
N ALA A 233 6.95 -13.69 -10.35
CA ALA A 233 8.27 -14.31 -10.19
C ALA A 233 9.28 -13.33 -9.55
N TYR A 234 9.27 -12.07 -9.97
CA TYR A 234 10.15 -11.05 -9.40
C TYR A 234 9.83 -10.80 -7.93
N ILE A 235 8.54 -10.64 -7.61
CA ILE A 235 8.07 -10.41 -6.24
C ILE A 235 8.41 -11.60 -5.35
N ASN A 236 8.10 -12.84 -5.78
CA ASN A 236 8.39 -14.05 -5.02
C ASN A 236 9.88 -14.13 -4.64
N ARG A 237 10.78 -14.00 -5.61
CA ARG A 237 12.23 -13.97 -5.34
C ARG A 237 12.65 -12.86 -4.40
N GLY A 238 12.08 -11.65 -4.56
CA GLY A 238 12.43 -10.51 -3.75
C GLY A 238 12.00 -10.63 -2.28
N LEU A 239 10.87 -11.28 -1.98
CA LEU A 239 10.38 -11.50 -0.62
C LEU A 239 11.30 -12.38 0.23
N TYR A 240 11.99 -13.33 -0.41
CA TYR A 240 12.89 -14.29 0.26
C TYR A 240 14.37 -13.99 0.01
N SER A 241 14.67 -12.86 -0.62
CA SER A 241 16.04 -12.49 -0.97
C SER A 241 16.83 -11.99 0.23
N ASP A 242 18.11 -12.36 0.26
CA ASP A 242 19.13 -11.85 1.19
C ASP A 242 19.96 -10.70 0.60
N GLU A 243 19.36 -9.93 -0.32
CA GLU A 243 19.99 -8.75 -0.92
C GLU A 243 20.33 -7.69 0.16
N LYS A 244 21.28 -6.81 -0.17
CA LYS A 244 21.74 -5.76 0.74
C LYS A 244 20.79 -4.56 0.79
N ASN A 245 19.96 -4.39 -0.21
CA ASN A 245 19.00 -3.28 -0.29
C ASN A 245 17.58 -3.82 -0.28
N PHE A 246 16.73 -3.11 0.43
CA PHE A 246 15.33 -3.50 0.64
C PHE A 246 14.40 -2.36 0.23
N LEU A 247 13.53 -2.64 -0.75
CA LEU A 247 12.45 -1.76 -1.15
C LEU A 247 11.24 -1.99 -0.24
N SER A 248 10.78 -0.96 0.45
CA SER A 248 9.60 -1.06 1.29
C SER A 248 8.32 -1.05 0.45
N LEU A 249 7.46 -2.05 0.67
CA LEU A 249 6.11 -2.14 0.11
C LEU A 249 5.04 -1.62 1.08
N SER A 250 5.44 -1.15 2.24
CA SER A 250 4.54 -0.72 3.32
C SER A 250 4.98 0.61 3.89
N SER A 251 4.05 1.32 4.52
CA SER A 251 4.42 2.42 5.41
C SER A 251 5.16 1.89 6.64
N TYR A 252 6.25 2.55 7.00
CA TYR A 252 7.21 2.06 7.99
C TYR A 252 7.41 3.05 9.13
N SER A 253 7.30 2.56 10.37
CA SER A 253 7.63 3.30 11.58
C SER A 253 8.84 2.66 12.28
N PRO A 254 10.02 3.29 12.23
CA PRO A 254 11.25 2.67 12.75
C PRO A 254 11.20 2.45 14.26
N LYS A 255 11.85 1.39 14.72
CA LYS A 255 12.27 1.23 16.11
C LYS A 255 13.34 2.27 16.44
N LYS A 256 13.59 2.49 17.73
CA LYS A 256 14.59 3.47 18.16
C LYS A 256 15.99 3.12 17.63
N GLU A 257 16.31 1.85 17.63
CA GLU A 257 17.61 1.31 17.20
C GLU A 257 17.82 1.41 15.67
N GLU A 258 16.74 1.52 14.93
CA GLU A 258 16.77 1.64 13.47
C GLU A 258 16.95 3.08 13.00
N ILE A 259 16.66 4.06 13.86
CA ILE A 259 16.72 5.49 13.47
C ILE A 259 18.15 5.89 13.08
N ASP A 260 19.16 5.39 13.77
CA ASP A 260 20.54 5.73 13.45
C ASP A 260 21.00 5.08 12.12
N LYS A 261 20.56 3.85 11.85
CA LYS A 261 20.79 3.18 10.57
C LYS A 261 20.14 3.93 9.39
N ILE A 262 18.94 4.52 9.61
CA ILE A 262 18.23 5.29 8.59
C ILE A 262 18.97 6.57 8.22
N LYS A 263 19.71 7.20 9.17
CA LYS A 263 20.46 8.43 8.93
C LYS A 263 21.72 8.22 8.09
N GLU A 264 22.14 6.97 7.89
CA GLU A 264 23.26 6.66 7.02
C GLU A 264 22.98 7.07 5.56
N SER A 265 24.03 7.43 4.81
CA SER A 265 23.92 8.09 3.52
C SER A 265 23.29 7.26 2.39
N GLU A 266 23.26 5.94 2.54
CA GLU A 266 22.79 5.03 1.48
C GLU A 266 21.29 4.69 1.58
N ASN A 267 20.56 5.32 2.51
CA ASN A 267 19.13 5.12 2.67
C ASN A 267 18.33 6.23 1.96
N TYR A 268 17.37 5.84 1.15
CA TYR A 268 16.52 6.75 0.39
C TYR A 268 15.08 6.61 0.84
N TYR A 269 14.48 7.67 1.37
CA TYR A 269 13.12 7.61 1.92
C TYR A 269 12.38 8.93 1.77
N GLN A 270 11.06 8.84 1.85
CA GLN A 270 10.17 9.97 1.97
C GLN A 270 9.33 9.84 3.24
N LEU A 271 9.22 10.94 3.99
CA LEU A 271 8.33 11.00 5.14
C LEU A 271 6.91 11.34 4.70
N ILE A 272 5.96 10.54 5.16
CA ILE A 272 4.54 10.80 5.00
C ILE A 272 3.92 11.13 6.36
N LYS A 273 3.07 12.14 6.35
CA LYS A 273 2.26 12.52 7.50
C LYS A 273 1.04 11.62 7.56
N ARG A 274 0.86 10.94 8.68
CA ARG A 274 -0.30 10.09 8.93
C ARG A 274 -1.14 10.66 10.06
N SER A 275 -2.40 10.97 9.75
CA SER A 275 -3.39 11.53 10.68
C SER A 275 -4.74 10.83 10.44
N GLY A 276 -5.83 11.42 10.85
CA GLY A 276 -7.19 10.94 10.62
C GLY A 276 -8.02 10.98 11.90
N PHE A 277 -9.24 10.46 11.82
CA PHE A 277 -10.16 10.37 12.94
C PHE A 277 -10.23 8.93 13.47
N VAL A 278 -10.55 8.82 14.76
CA VAL A 278 -10.95 7.54 15.36
C VAL A 278 -12.37 7.26 14.89
N ASN A 279 -12.57 6.10 14.27
CA ASN A 279 -13.88 5.67 13.80
C ASN A 279 -14.41 4.53 14.69
N SER A 280 -14.53 4.81 15.99
CA SER A 280 -15.04 3.86 16.99
C SER A 280 -15.90 4.59 18.00
N SER A 281 -17.18 4.26 18.04
CA SER A 281 -18.12 4.79 19.06
C SER A 281 -17.78 4.28 20.48
N LEU A 282 -17.05 3.20 20.60
CA LEU A 282 -16.57 2.67 21.89
C LEU A 282 -15.39 3.47 22.44
N TYR A 283 -14.64 4.15 21.57
CA TYR A 283 -13.48 4.95 21.96
C TYR A 283 -13.88 6.25 22.66
N SER A 284 -14.78 6.99 22.02
CA SER A 284 -15.26 8.27 22.47
C SER A 284 -16.67 8.53 21.92
N GLU A 285 -17.48 9.32 22.64
CA GLU A 285 -18.81 9.75 22.20
C GLU A 285 -18.77 10.73 21.02
N GLN A 286 -17.65 11.40 20.83
CA GLN A 286 -17.44 12.35 19.74
C GLN A 286 -16.31 11.85 18.84
N ALA A 287 -16.37 12.25 17.55
CA ALA A 287 -15.30 11.96 16.61
C ALA A 287 -14.00 12.68 17.01
N GLU A 288 -13.00 11.93 17.41
CA GLU A 288 -11.70 12.44 17.83
C GLU A 288 -10.63 12.30 16.77
N LYS A 289 -9.72 13.28 16.68
CA LYS A 289 -8.54 13.18 15.83
C LYS A 289 -7.52 12.25 16.48
N ARG A 290 -6.98 11.32 15.68
CA ARG A 290 -5.84 10.50 16.10
C ARG A 290 -4.60 11.36 16.26
N LYS A 291 -3.69 10.94 17.13
CA LYS A 291 -2.34 11.51 17.20
C LYS A 291 -1.69 11.45 15.81
N GLN A 292 -1.17 12.61 15.38
CA GLN A 292 -0.44 12.71 14.12
C GLN A 292 0.94 12.12 14.28
N VAL A 293 1.35 11.30 13.32
CA VAL A 293 2.69 10.69 13.26
C VAL A 293 3.29 10.82 11.87
N TYR A 294 4.61 10.77 11.79
CA TYR A 294 5.34 10.66 10.54
C TYR A 294 5.87 9.24 10.39
N MET A 295 5.74 8.71 9.19
CA MET A 295 6.21 7.37 8.83
C MET A 295 7.00 7.46 7.52
N LEU A 296 7.88 6.49 7.27
CA LEU A 296 8.50 6.34 5.97
C LEU A 296 7.48 5.72 5.01
N SER A 297 7.43 6.25 3.79
CA SER A 297 6.51 5.77 2.75
C SER A 297 6.99 4.45 2.14
N SER A 298 6.08 3.66 1.61
CA SER A 298 6.41 2.65 0.59
C SER A 298 7.19 3.30 -0.55
N GLY A 299 8.10 2.57 -1.19
CA GLY A 299 9.09 3.11 -2.12
C GLY A 299 10.40 3.54 -1.45
N SER A 300 10.47 3.55 -0.11
CA SER A 300 11.73 3.74 0.61
C SER A 300 12.67 2.57 0.38
N VAL A 301 13.96 2.89 0.17
CA VAL A 301 15.02 1.90 -0.05
C VAL A 301 16.01 1.99 1.10
N LEU A 302 16.22 0.87 1.78
CA LEU A 302 17.04 0.77 2.97
C LEU A 302 18.16 -0.26 2.78
N THR A 303 19.33 0.01 3.36
CA THR A 303 20.51 -0.87 3.34
C THR A 303 20.48 -1.95 4.45
N PHE A 304 19.37 -2.07 5.13
CA PHE A 304 19.11 -3.10 6.14
C PHE A 304 17.67 -3.56 6.05
N LYS A 305 17.38 -4.77 6.51
CA LYS A 305 16.01 -5.30 6.59
C LYS A 305 15.30 -4.68 7.79
N PRO A 306 14.31 -3.80 7.57
CA PRO A 306 13.63 -3.11 8.66
C PRO A 306 12.63 -4.02 9.36
N GLU A 307 12.54 -3.89 10.67
CA GLU A 307 11.55 -4.59 11.50
C GLU A 307 10.34 -3.73 11.81
N GLY A 308 10.57 -2.46 12.12
CA GLY A 308 9.52 -1.52 12.48
C GLY A 308 8.78 -1.85 13.77
N LYS A 309 7.78 -1.04 14.09
CA LYS A 309 6.91 -1.21 15.26
C LYS A 309 5.48 -0.84 14.98
N ILE A 310 4.57 -1.42 15.74
CA ILE A 310 3.18 -0.97 15.81
C ILE A 310 3.12 0.21 16.78
N LEU A 311 2.42 1.26 16.40
CA LEU A 311 2.21 2.43 17.24
C LEU A 311 0.83 2.36 17.90
N ASP A 312 0.76 2.56 19.20
CA ASP A 312 -0.50 2.87 19.86
C ASP A 312 -0.70 4.40 19.86
N LEU A 313 -1.75 4.84 19.21
CA LEU A 313 -2.13 6.25 19.07
C LEU A 313 -3.21 6.66 20.05
N ASN A 314 -3.50 5.83 21.06
CA ASN A 314 -4.43 6.17 22.12
C ASN A 314 -3.91 7.40 22.89
N LEU A 315 -4.79 8.40 23.09
CA LEU A 315 -4.50 9.58 23.92
C LEU A 315 -5.21 9.48 25.27
N HIS A 316 -6.48 9.14 25.29
CA HIS A 316 -7.31 9.09 26.50
C HIS A 316 -8.62 8.31 26.30
N GLY A 317 -8.75 7.60 25.20
CA GLY A 317 -9.93 6.76 24.93
C GLY A 317 -9.91 5.43 25.67
N LYS A 318 -11.02 4.72 25.55
CA LYS A 318 -11.26 3.48 26.30
C LYS A 318 -10.50 2.26 25.78
N HIS A 319 -9.87 2.32 24.62
CA HIS A 319 -9.11 1.23 24.04
C HIS A 319 -7.93 1.74 23.20
N SER A 320 -6.97 0.87 22.91
CA SER A 320 -5.82 1.16 22.05
C SER A 320 -6.23 1.43 20.59
N ILE A 321 -5.46 2.27 19.91
CA ILE A 321 -5.62 2.59 18.50
C ILE A 321 -4.32 2.22 17.80
N TYR A 322 -4.27 1.02 17.27
CA TYR A 322 -3.08 0.50 16.63
C TYR A 322 -2.88 1.05 15.23
N ARG A 323 -1.64 1.39 14.92
CA ARG A 323 -1.18 1.75 13.59
C ARG A 323 0.00 0.87 13.21
N MET A 324 -0.18 0.08 12.15
CA MET A 324 0.87 -0.78 11.61
C MET A 324 2.02 0.08 11.09
N GLY A 325 3.23 -0.23 11.53
CA GLY A 325 4.46 0.38 11.05
C GLY A 325 5.58 -0.64 10.88
N LYS A 326 5.24 -1.94 10.82
CA LYS A 326 6.14 -3.04 10.47
C LYS A 326 5.98 -3.33 8.98
N PRO A 327 7.03 -3.19 8.17
CA PRO A 327 6.88 -3.25 6.72
C PRO A 327 7.06 -4.66 6.16
N ILE A 328 6.43 -4.92 5.01
CA ILE A 328 6.88 -5.93 4.04
C ILE A 328 7.90 -5.25 3.13
N VAL A 329 8.99 -5.92 2.86
CA VAL A 329 10.07 -5.42 2.00
C VAL A 329 10.46 -6.46 0.95
N LEU A 330 10.93 -5.97 -0.20
CA LEU A 330 11.57 -6.79 -1.23
C LEU A 330 13.07 -6.53 -1.23
N GLY A 331 13.88 -7.60 -1.22
CA GLY A 331 15.29 -7.50 -1.55
C GLY A 331 15.47 -7.11 -3.02
N VAL A 332 16.24 -6.07 -3.27
CA VAL A 332 16.44 -5.52 -4.62
C VAL A 332 17.92 -5.30 -4.91
N LYS A 333 18.33 -5.63 -6.14
CA LYS A 333 19.70 -5.36 -6.61
C LYS A 333 19.80 -3.91 -7.03
N ILE A 334 20.31 -3.07 -6.14
CA ILE A 334 20.61 -1.67 -6.45
C ILE A 334 22.12 -1.55 -6.57
N TRP A 335 22.56 -1.06 -7.72
CA TRP A 335 23.96 -0.72 -7.92
C TRP A 335 24.25 0.55 -7.12
N VAL A 336 24.85 0.39 -5.93
CA VAL A 336 25.41 1.51 -5.19
C VAL A 336 26.52 2.09 -6.05
N ILE A 337 26.42 3.39 -6.33
CA ILE A 337 27.41 4.16 -7.10
C ILE A 337 28.44 4.69 -6.14
#